data_0907f71a85edf7b7799cf7bd595201c5
#
_entry.id   0907f71a85edf7b7799cf7bd595201c5
#
_cell.length_a   1.000
_cell.length_b   1.000
_cell.length_c   1.000
_cell.angle_alpha   90.00
_cell.angle_beta   90.00
_cell.angle_gamma   90.00
#
_symmetry.space_group_name_H-M   'P 1'
#
loop_
_entity.id
_entity.type
_entity.pdbx_description
1 polymer ?
#
loop_
_entity_poly.entity_id
_entity_poly.type
_entity_poly.pdbx_seq_one_letter_code
_entity_poly.pdbx_strand_id
1 'polypeptide(L)'
;PPNMSVRDTDVEPKGSSLAGKRILVGITGGIAAVDSVRLLREMRRHGAEMLVIMTESSQKVITPLAIEWASQCQVITDWDGDMKQLEDVDAILVAPATRNTIAAHLHGMQHGPLLMALSAARSRHAHVMMVPSMHADLADDPVTDEIVERLREEGIDVMWGDLEEGKRKTPNHEHIVARFAHGLHSHMENRKNVVVTLGGTYSPIDDVRGVQNTSSGRTGYALADDLYRYGHDVTCVVGRTSIEQPPWLPLCIKAEEPDHMLRELNALANDDIHAWIHAAA
;
A
#
# COMPACT_ATOMS: atom_id res chain seq x y z
N PRO A 1 -14.75 -8.36 33.46
CA PRO A 1 -13.73 -7.55 32.83
C PRO A 1 -14.19 -6.10 32.82
N PRO A 2 -13.36 -5.14 33.27
CA PRO A 2 -13.75 -3.75 33.23
C PRO A 2 -13.98 -3.35 31.79
N ASN A 3 -15.14 -2.70 31.54
CA ASN A 3 -15.40 -2.01 30.27
C ASN A 3 -14.31 -0.94 30.07
N MET A 4 -13.24 -1.25 29.38
CA MET A 4 -12.32 -0.22 28.95
C MET A 4 -13.09 0.65 27.95
N SER A 5 -13.34 1.90 28.31
CA SER A 5 -13.95 2.87 27.40
C SER A 5 -13.07 2.97 26.14
N VAL A 6 -13.64 2.63 24.99
CA VAL A 6 -13.00 2.82 23.69
C VAL A 6 -12.70 4.31 23.56
N ARG A 7 -11.43 4.67 23.33
CA ARG A 7 -11.07 6.05 23.07
C ARG A 7 -11.35 6.36 21.60
N ASP A 8 -11.74 7.59 21.30
CA ASP A 8 -11.99 8.02 19.92
C ASP A 8 -10.77 7.85 18.99
N THR A 9 -9.58 7.82 19.59
CA THR A 9 -8.31 7.59 18.89
C THR A 9 -8.02 6.14 18.60
N ASP A 10 -8.69 5.19 19.25
CA ASP A 10 -8.43 3.77 19.09
C ASP A 10 -8.78 3.31 17.66
N VAL A 11 -8.06 2.31 17.19
CA VAL A 11 -8.31 1.65 15.91
C VAL A 11 -8.45 0.14 16.14
N GLU A 12 -9.36 -0.48 15.41
CA GLU A 12 -9.48 -1.94 15.39
C GLU A 12 -8.33 -2.51 14.55
N PRO A 13 -7.49 -3.42 15.09
CA PRO A 13 -6.43 -4.05 14.33
C PRO A 13 -6.97 -4.87 13.16
N LYS A 14 -6.37 -4.72 11.98
CA LYS A 14 -6.67 -5.52 10.78
C LYS A 14 -5.57 -6.52 10.44
N GLY A 15 -4.35 -6.27 10.92
CA GLY A 15 -3.18 -7.10 10.68
C GLY A 15 -1.95 -6.56 11.41
N SER A 16 -0.80 -7.15 11.12
CA SER A 16 0.48 -6.80 11.75
C SER A 16 1.61 -6.58 10.72
N SER A 17 1.27 -6.33 9.46
CA SER A 17 2.26 -6.22 8.39
C SER A 17 3.25 -5.05 8.55
N LEU A 18 2.94 -4.06 9.39
CA LEU A 18 3.82 -2.94 9.72
C LEU A 18 4.27 -2.95 11.19
N ALA A 19 3.94 -4.00 11.95
CA ALA A 19 4.32 -4.10 13.36
C ALA A 19 5.85 -4.19 13.53
N GLY A 20 6.36 -3.44 14.50
CA GLY A 20 7.80 -3.34 14.76
C GLY A 20 8.57 -2.57 13.66
N LYS A 21 7.87 -1.90 12.76
CA LYS A 21 8.45 -1.04 11.72
C LYS A 21 8.26 0.42 12.06
N ARG A 22 9.36 1.16 12.04
CA ARG A 22 9.38 2.59 12.21
C ARG A 22 9.30 3.29 10.87
N ILE A 23 8.21 3.99 10.63
CA ILE A 23 7.87 4.54 9.32
C ILE A 23 7.77 6.06 9.41
N LEU A 24 8.52 6.76 8.55
CA LEU A 24 8.32 8.19 8.36
C LEU A 24 7.23 8.42 7.32
N VAL A 25 6.23 9.23 7.67
CA VAL A 25 5.17 9.65 6.76
C VAL A 25 5.31 11.13 6.46
N GLY A 26 5.54 11.46 5.19
CA GLY A 26 5.58 12.82 4.69
C GLY A 26 4.23 13.25 4.12
N ILE A 27 3.69 14.38 4.59
CA ILE A 27 2.44 14.96 4.09
C ILE A 27 2.76 16.30 3.42
N THR A 28 2.46 16.40 2.12
CA THR A 28 2.74 17.62 1.34
C THR A 28 1.47 18.35 0.93
N GLY A 29 1.60 19.57 0.43
CA GLY A 29 0.53 20.55 0.27
C GLY A 29 -0.42 20.32 -0.92
N GLY A 30 -0.79 19.08 -1.21
CA GLY A 30 -1.87 18.78 -2.14
C GLY A 30 -3.22 18.72 -1.42
N ILE A 31 -4.32 18.96 -2.12
CA ILE A 31 -5.68 18.88 -1.54
C ILE A 31 -5.98 17.47 -0.97
N ALA A 32 -5.37 16.43 -1.52
CA ALA A 32 -5.46 15.07 -1.02
C ALA A 32 -4.88 14.88 0.40
N ALA A 33 -4.19 15.89 0.98
CA ALA A 33 -3.77 15.86 2.37
C ALA A 33 -4.95 15.72 3.36
N VAL A 34 -6.18 16.05 2.96
CA VAL A 34 -7.39 15.82 3.77
C VAL A 34 -7.63 14.32 4.05
N ASP A 35 -7.18 13.44 3.17
CA ASP A 35 -7.32 11.99 3.32
C ASP A 35 -6.25 11.36 4.24
N SER A 36 -5.23 12.13 4.64
CA SER A 36 -4.14 11.64 5.48
C SER A 36 -4.62 11.09 6.83
N VAL A 37 -5.73 11.62 7.38
CA VAL A 37 -6.33 11.09 8.61
C VAL A 37 -6.71 9.62 8.46
N ARG A 38 -7.35 9.26 7.35
CA ARG A 38 -7.75 7.87 7.07
C ARG A 38 -6.54 6.99 6.84
N LEU A 39 -5.56 7.48 6.07
CA LEU A 39 -4.31 6.77 5.78
C LEU A 39 -3.54 6.43 7.05
N LEU A 40 -3.31 7.40 7.93
CA LEU A 40 -2.56 7.20 9.18
C LEU A 40 -3.28 6.23 10.12
N ARG A 41 -4.61 6.32 10.22
CA ARG A 41 -5.40 5.35 10.99
C ARG A 41 -5.32 3.94 10.40
N GLU A 42 -5.30 3.80 9.07
CA GLU A 42 -5.12 2.49 8.42
C GLU A 42 -3.72 1.93 8.68
N MET A 43 -2.67 2.73 8.62
CA MET A 43 -1.32 2.29 8.99
C MET A 43 -1.25 1.79 10.44
N ARG A 44 -1.92 2.47 11.37
CA ARG A 44 -2.04 2.01 12.77
C ARG A 44 -2.79 0.68 12.90
N ARG A 45 -3.81 0.42 12.07
CA ARG A 45 -4.51 -0.88 12.03
C ARG A 45 -3.60 -2.03 11.65
N HIS A 46 -2.48 -1.74 10.98
CA HIS A 46 -1.46 -2.71 10.61
C HIS A 46 -0.20 -2.64 11.50
N GLY A 47 -0.28 -1.92 12.61
CA GLY A 47 0.75 -1.91 13.66
C GLY A 47 1.93 -0.96 13.43
N ALA A 48 1.83 0.00 12.52
CA ALA A 48 2.92 0.94 12.22
C ALA A 48 3.29 1.82 13.42
N GLU A 49 4.59 1.97 13.68
CA GLU A 49 5.15 3.04 14.49
C GLU A 49 5.54 4.19 13.58
N MET A 50 4.99 5.38 13.82
CA MET A 50 5.11 6.48 12.85
C MET A 50 5.88 7.67 13.40
N LEU A 51 6.62 8.32 12.50
CA LEU A 51 7.10 9.68 12.61
C LEU A 51 6.46 10.47 11.47
N VAL A 52 5.73 11.54 11.74
CA VAL A 52 5.03 12.29 10.69
C VAL A 52 5.68 13.67 10.50
N ILE A 53 5.94 14.02 9.24
CA ILE A 53 6.43 15.33 8.85
C ILE A 53 5.42 16.00 7.92
N MET A 54 5.00 17.21 8.27
CA MET A 54 4.13 18.04 7.45
C MET A 54 4.92 19.21 6.85
N THR A 55 4.78 19.40 5.53
CA THR A 55 5.30 20.62 4.90
C THR A 55 4.46 21.84 5.30
N GLU A 56 5.04 23.04 5.24
CA GLU A 56 4.30 24.29 5.50
C GLU A 56 3.01 24.41 4.66
N SER A 57 3.09 24.00 3.40
CA SER A 57 1.94 24.04 2.50
C SER A 57 0.83 23.05 2.88
N SER A 58 1.17 21.90 3.44
CA SER A 58 0.16 20.93 3.89
C SER A 58 -0.62 21.41 5.10
N GLN A 59 -0.01 22.21 5.97
CA GLN A 59 -0.66 22.81 7.14
C GLN A 59 -1.77 23.81 6.76
N LYS A 60 -1.76 24.30 5.52
CA LYS A 60 -2.84 25.13 4.96
C LYS A 60 -4.06 24.32 4.49
N VAL A 61 -3.89 23.00 4.36
CA VAL A 61 -4.95 22.07 3.91
C VAL A 61 -5.53 21.29 5.10
N ILE A 62 -4.66 20.80 5.99
CA ILE A 62 -5.06 20.06 7.18
C ILE A 62 -4.19 20.47 8.37
N THR A 63 -4.78 20.49 9.56
CA THR A 63 -4.06 20.95 10.75
C THR A 63 -3.13 19.87 11.32
N PRO A 64 -1.98 20.24 11.91
CA PRO A 64 -1.14 19.31 12.66
C PRO A 64 -1.90 18.55 13.75
N LEU A 65 -2.82 19.22 14.45
CA LEU A 65 -3.67 18.59 15.47
C LEU A 65 -4.48 17.41 14.94
N ALA A 66 -5.06 17.52 13.71
CA ALA A 66 -5.81 16.42 13.11
C ALA A 66 -4.89 15.24 12.77
N ILE A 67 -3.67 15.51 12.38
CA ILE A 67 -2.65 14.51 12.06
C ILE A 67 -2.11 13.84 13.32
N GLU A 68 -1.84 14.59 14.39
CA GLU A 68 -1.48 14.04 15.71
C GLU A 68 -2.56 13.12 16.26
N TRP A 69 -3.83 13.55 16.16
CA TRP A 69 -4.96 12.74 16.57
C TRP A 69 -5.04 11.41 15.79
N ALA A 70 -4.81 11.46 14.48
CA ALA A 70 -4.89 10.28 13.61
C ALA A 70 -3.72 9.32 13.79
N SER A 71 -2.50 9.85 13.89
CA SER A 71 -1.25 9.09 13.97
C SER A 71 -0.90 8.64 15.38
N GLN A 72 -1.37 9.37 16.39
CA GLN A 72 -1.02 9.22 17.81
C GLN A 72 0.51 9.35 18.04
N CYS A 73 1.17 10.16 17.23
CA CYS A 73 2.59 10.52 17.38
C CYS A 73 2.78 12.03 17.27
N GLN A 74 3.96 12.49 17.68
CA GLN A 74 4.37 13.89 17.48
C GLN A 74 4.53 14.16 15.97
N VAL A 75 4.03 15.31 15.52
CA VAL A 75 4.14 15.78 14.14
C VAL A 75 5.21 16.86 14.05
N ILE A 76 6.17 16.66 13.15
CA ILE A 76 7.21 17.65 12.84
C ILE A 76 6.66 18.59 11.76
N THR A 77 6.63 19.88 12.06
CA THR A 77 6.11 20.92 11.15
C THR A 77 7.18 21.90 10.68
N ASP A 78 8.31 21.92 11.35
CA ASP A 78 9.48 22.77 11.09
C ASP A 78 10.76 22.04 11.54
N TRP A 79 11.91 22.68 11.40
CA TRP A 79 13.18 22.13 11.87
C TRP A 79 13.13 21.77 13.36
N ASP A 80 13.51 20.55 13.67
CA ASP A 80 13.60 20.05 15.04
C ASP A 80 15.06 20.14 15.50
N GLY A 81 15.29 20.77 16.67
CA GLY A 81 16.62 20.89 17.26
C GLY A 81 17.27 19.54 17.62
N ASP A 82 16.45 18.52 17.88
CA ASP A 82 16.90 17.14 18.13
C ASP A 82 17.17 16.36 16.83
N MET A 83 16.94 16.97 15.66
CA MET A 83 17.14 16.38 14.34
C MET A 83 16.36 15.07 14.12
N LYS A 84 15.15 14.95 14.66
CA LYS A 84 14.31 13.76 14.56
C LYS A 84 14.01 13.34 13.12
N GLN A 85 14.01 14.28 12.18
CA GLN A 85 13.89 14.00 10.74
C GLN A 85 15.03 13.14 10.16
N LEU A 86 16.15 13.03 10.88
CA LEU A 86 17.31 12.19 10.52
C LEU A 86 17.37 10.88 11.30
N GLU A 87 16.39 10.61 12.17
CA GLU A 87 16.31 9.34 12.86
C GLU A 87 16.22 8.16 11.88
N ASP A 88 16.72 7.03 12.31
CA ASP A 88 16.71 5.83 11.49
C ASP A 88 15.28 5.28 11.38
N VAL A 89 14.83 5.08 10.15
CA VAL A 89 13.50 4.55 9.85
C VAL A 89 13.63 3.40 8.84
N ASP A 90 12.73 2.43 8.96
CA ASP A 90 12.69 1.28 8.04
C ASP A 90 12.24 1.69 6.63
N ALA A 91 11.34 2.68 6.55
CA ALA A 91 10.78 3.13 5.28
C ALA A 91 10.19 4.54 5.37
N ILE A 92 10.01 5.18 4.21
CA ILE A 92 9.33 6.47 4.08
C ILE A 92 8.14 6.35 3.11
N LEU A 93 6.97 6.82 3.55
CA LEU A 93 5.80 7.03 2.71
C LEU A 93 5.54 8.52 2.55
N VAL A 94 5.52 9.03 1.34
CA VAL A 94 5.09 10.42 1.05
C VAL A 94 3.73 10.38 0.38
N ALA A 95 2.69 10.72 1.14
CA ALA A 95 1.30 10.68 0.68
C ALA A 95 0.44 11.79 1.35
N PRO A 96 -0.02 12.77 0.56
CA PRO A 96 0.25 12.98 -0.86
C PRO A 96 1.66 13.50 -1.13
N ALA A 97 2.18 13.22 -2.34
CA ALA A 97 3.43 13.79 -2.84
C ALA A 97 3.13 14.83 -3.93
N THR A 98 3.40 16.11 -3.66
CA THR A 98 3.28 17.15 -4.68
C THR A 98 4.45 17.10 -5.67
N ARG A 99 4.22 17.55 -6.91
CA ARG A 99 5.26 17.66 -7.93
C ARG A 99 6.50 18.43 -7.45
N ASN A 100 6.30 19.52 -6.69
CA ASN A 100 7.41 20.29 -6.12
C ASN A 100 8.28 19.46 -5.19
N THR A 101 7.68 18.66 -4.31
CA THR A 101 8.41 17.80 -3.39
C THR A 101 9.18 16.72 -4.16
N ILE A 102 8.56 16.10 -5.16
CA ILE A 102 9.19 15.09 -6.00
C ILE A 102 10.39 15.67 -6.74
N ALA A 103 10.20 16.80 -7.44
CA ALA A 103 11.27 17.49 -8.17
C ALA A 103 12.40 17.94 -7.25
N ALA A 104 12.07 18.52 -6.09
CA ALA A 104 13.05 18.96 -5.12
C ALA A 104 13.90 17.79 -4.57
N HIS A 105 13.27 16.64 -4.31
CA HIS A 105 13.98 15.41 -3.92
C HIS A 105 14.98 14.95 -4.97
N LEU A 106 14.57 14.86 -6.24
CA LEU A 106 15.45 14.46 -7.36
C LEU A 106 16.64 15.40 -7.55
N HIS A 107 16.43 16.70 -7.31
CA HIS A 107 17.50 17.70 -7.42
C HIS A 107 18.30 17.90 -6.13
N GLY A 108 18.10 17.07 -5.11
CA GLY A 108 18.84 17.13 -3.83
C GLY A 108 18.57 18.39 -3.03
N MET A 109 17.46 19.08 -3.27
CA MET A 109 17.07 20.28 -2.54
C MET A 109 16.63 19.93 -1.11
N GLN A 110 16.96 20.78 -0.14
CA GLN A 110 16.73 20.52 1.29
C GLN A 110 16.06 21.71 2.00
N HIS A 111 14.95 22.21 1.45
CA HIS A 111 14.25 23.34 2.06
C HIS A 111 13.27 22.92 3.16
N GLY A 112 13.47 21.82 3.83
CA GLY A 112 12.66 21.44 4.97
C GLY A 112 12.95 20.03 5.47
N PRO A 113 12.44 19.69 6.65
CA PRO A 113 12.73 18.42 7.31
C PRO A 113 12.44 17.19 6.45
N LEU A 114 11.33 17.20 5.67
CA LEU A 114 10.95 16.09 4.82
C LEU A 114 11.98 15.78 3.73
N LEU A 115 12.48 16.82 3.05
CA LEU A 115 13.48 16.65 1.99
C LEU A 115 14.83 16.19 2.55
N MET A 116 15.19 16.64 3.75
CA MET A 116 16.36 16.15 4.46
C MET A 116 16.22 14.68 4.82
N ALA A 117 15.06 14.26 5.34
CA ALA A 117 14.78 12.86 5.65
C ALA A 117 14.85 11.96 4.41
N LEU A 118 14.27 12.41 3.29
CA LEU A 118 14.34 11.69 2.01
C LEU A 118 15.79 11.56 1.49
N SER A 119 16.62 12.58 1.65
CA SER A 119 18.05 12.51 1.30
C SER A 119 18.81 11.51 2.18
N ALA A 120 18.52 11.48 3.48
CA ALA A 120 19.11 10.50 4.40
C ALA A 120 18.66 9.07 4.06
N ALA A 121 17.38 8.87 3.74
CA ALA A 121 16.84 7.57 3.33
C ALA A 121 17.52 7.03 2.06
N ARG A 122 17.77 7.90 1.08
CA ARG A 122 18.51 7.53 -0.15
C ARG A 122 19.89 6.96 0.18
N SER A 123 20.64 7.56 1.10
CA SER A 123 21.97 7.09 1.51
C SER A 123 21.94 5.77 2.29
N ARG A 124 20.82 5.47 2.94
CA ARG A 124 20.61 4.25 3.74
C ARG A 124 19.92 3.13 2.98
N HIS A 125 19.52 3.37 1.71
CA HIS A 125 18.73 2.45 0.90
C HIS A 125 17.40 2.01 1.55
N ALA A 126 16.81 2.90 2.36
CA ALA A 126 15.51 2.65 2.94
C ALA A 126 14.42 2.60 1.85
N HIS A 127 13.41 1.76 2.05
CA HIS A 127 12.28 1.72 1.12
C HIS A 127 11.53 3.07 1.12
N VAL A 128 11.34 3.64 -0.07
CA VAL A 128 10.58 4.89 -0.23
C VAL A 128 9.45 4.67 -1.22
N MET A 129 8.25 5.06 -0.82
CA MET A 129 7.08 5.10 -1.70
C MET A 129 6.51 6.51 -1.74
N MET A 130 6.18 6.98 -2.93
CA MET A 130 5.54 8.26 -3.16
C MET A 130 4.20 8.09 -3.85
N VAL A 131 3.18 8.79 -3.35
CA VAL A 131 1.83 8.82 -3.92
C VAL A 131 1.58 10.21 -4.51
N PRO A 132 1.86 10.42 -5.81
CA PRO A 132 1.70 11.72 -6.44
C PRO A 132 0.25 12.19 -6.40
N SER A 133 0.06 13.48 -6.11
CA SER A 133 -1.24 14.15 -6.14
C SER A 133 -1.09 15.53 -6.77
N MET A 134 -1.69 15.69 -7.95
CA MET A 134 -1.64 16.94 -8.71
C MET A 134 -2.80 17.00 -9.71
N HIS A 135 -3.07 18.19 -10.22
CA HIS A 135 -4.05 18.41 -11.28
C HIS A 135 -3.66 17.64 -12.55
N ALA A 136 -4.64 17.25 -13.36
CA ALA A 136 -4.42 16.48 -14.59
C ALA A 136 -3.40 17.18 -15.53
N ASP A 137 -3.54 18.47 -15.75
CA ASP A 137 -2.61 19.22 -16.61
C ASP A 137 -1.15 19.15 -16.14
N LEU A 138 -0.92 19.01 -14.84
CA LEU A 138 0.43 18.83 -14.29
C LEU A 138 0.87 17.36 -14.37
N ALA A 139 -0.06 16.43 -14.26
CA ALA A 139 0.22 15.01 -14.40
C ALA A 139 0.57 14.64 -15.84
N ASP A 140 -0.09 15.28 -16.81
CA ASP A 140 0.09 15.04 -18.25
C ASP A 140 1.23 15.89 -18.86
N ASP A 141 1.90 16.73 -18.05
CA ASP A 141 3.09 17.47 -18.48
C ASP A 141 4.26 16.50 -18.70
N PRO A 142 4.92 16.50 -19.89
CA PRO A 142 6.07 15.61 -20.18
C PRO A 142 7.18 15.65 -19.12
N VAL A 143 7.39 16.80 -18.48
CA VAL A 143 8.36 16.93 -17.37
C VAL A 143 7.96 16.08 -16.18
N THR A 144 6.67 15.87 -15.95
CA THR A 144 6.21 14.99 -14.85
C THR A 144 6.53 13.52 -15.15
N ASP A 145 6.35 13.08 -16.39
CA ASP A 145 6.72 11.73 -16.79
C ASP A 145 8.23 11.49 -16.62
N GLU A 146 9.06 12.43 -17.06
CA GLU A 146 10.51 12.37 -16.86
C GLU A 146 10.91 12.28 -15.38
N ILE A 147 10.31 13.10 -14.53
CA ILE A 147 10.55 13.12 -13.09
C ILE A 147 10.15 11.78 -12.46
N VAL A 148 8.99 11.24 -12.82
CA VAL A 148 8.49 9.97 -12.28
C VAL A 148 9.37 8.80 -12.71
N GLU A 149 9.82 8.78 -13.95
CA GLU A 149 10.70 7.71 -14.46
C GLU A 149 12.05 7.73 -13.72
N ARG A 150 12.62 8.90 -13.50
CA ARG A 150 13.85 9.04 -12.69
C ARG A 150 13.68 8.58 -11.26
N LEU A 151 12.52 8.81 -10.63
CA LEU A 151 12.23 8.26 -9.29
C LEU A 151 12.26 6.73 -9.29
N ARG A 152 11.67 6.11 -10.33
CA ARG A 152 11.67 4.65 -10.48
C ARG A 152 13.06 4.08 -10.70
N GLU A 153 13.89 4.76 -11.50
CA GLU A 153 15.29 4.41 -11.69
C GLU A 153 16.11 4.48 -10.38
N GLU A 154 15.74 5.38 -9.48
CA GLU A 154 16.31 5.45 -8.12
C GLU A 154 15.76 4.38 -7.17
N GLY A 155 14.83 3.52 -7.61
CA GLY A 155 14.21 2.47 -6.80
C GLY A 155 13.07 2.96 -5.91
N ILE A 156 12.56 4.18 -6.14
CA ILE A 156 11.41 4.71 -5.42
C ILE A 156 10.12 4.14 -6.01
N ASP A 157 9.26 3.58 -5.17
CA ASP A 157 7.94 3.12 -5.60
C ASP A 157 7.01 4.32 -5.81
N VAL A 158 6.49 4.47 -7.02
CA VAL A 158 5.57 5.56 -7.38
C VAL A 158 4.19 4.99 -7.65
N MET A 159 3.25 5.29 -6.77
CA MET A 159 1.88 4.82 -6.86
C MET A 159 0.95 5.93 -7.32
N TRP A 160 0.47 5.83 -8.56
CA TRP A 160 -0.61 6.68 -9.06
C TRP A 160 -1.98 6.11 -8.72
N GLY A 161 -2.94 6.99 -8.51
CA GLY A 161 -4.34 6.61 -8.47
C GLY A 161 -4.94 6.39 -9.86
N ASP A 162 -6.09 5.75 -9.89
CA ASP A 162 -6.82 5.48 -11.12
C ASP A 162 -7.27 6.78 -11.80
N LEU A 163 -7.37 6.72 -13.12
CA LEU A 163 -7.91 7.80 -13.93
C LEU A 163 -9.43 7.66 -13.96
N GLU A 164 -10.15 8.56 -13.28
CA GLU A 164 -11.60 8.62 -13.29
C GLU A 164 -12.06 10.00 -13.74
N GLU A 165 -13.00 10.06 -14.69
CA GLU A 165 -13.54 11.32 -15.23
C GLU A 165 -12.45 12.30 -15.72
N GLY A 166 -11.37 11.77 -16.30
CA GLY A 166 -10.23 12.57 -16.73
C GLY A 166 -9.36 13.17 -15.63
N LYS A 167 -9.52 12.70 -14.39
CA LYS A 167 -8.72 13.13 -13.22
C LYS A 167 -8.09 11.92 -12.55
N ARG A 168 -6.83 12.04 -12.12
CA ARG A 168 -6.20 11.04 -11.27
C ARG A 168 -6.69 11.23 -9.84
N LYS A 169 -7.44 10.25 -9.33
CA LYS A 169 -7.87 10.24 -7.93
C LYS A 169 -6.72 9.77 -7.02
N THR A 170 -6.78 10.16 -5.76
CA THR A 170 -5.90 9.58 -4.75
C THR A 170 -6.27 8.10 -4.58
N PRO A 171 -5.29 7.17 -4.61
CA PRO A 171 -5.57 5.77 -4.34
C PRO A 171 -6.25 5.57 -2.98
N ASN A 172 -7.05 4.53 -2.85
CA ASN A 172 -7.64 4.16 -1.57
C ASN A 172 -6.53 3.92 -0.52
N HIS A 173 -6.73 4.41 0.70
CA HIS A 173 -5.76 4.28 1.80
C HIS A 173 -5.40 2.81 2.13
N GLU A 174 -6.35 1.88 2.00
CA GLU A 174 -6.08 0.44 2.19
C GLU A 174 -5.13 -0.09 1.12
N HIS A 175 -5.31 0.33 -0.14
CA HIS A 175 -4.42 -0.01 -1.25
C HIS A 175 -3.01 0.59 -1.05
N ILE A 176 -2.92 1.87 -0.63
CA ILE A 176 -1.64 2.50 -0.33
C ILE A 176 -0.89 1.69 0.75
N VAL A 177 -1.55 1.36 1.85
CA VAL A 177 -0.94 0.61 2.96
C VAL A 177 -0.53 -0.81 2.54
N ALA A 178 -1.36 -1.49 1.75
CA ALA A 178 -1.04 -2.83 1.24
C ALA A 178 0.22 -2.83 0.37
N ARG A 179 0.28 -1.93 -0.62
CA ARG A 179 1.42 -1.81 -1.53
C ARG A 179 2.68 -1.35 -0.81
N PHE A 180 2.55 -0.41 0.12
CA PHE A 180 3.68 0.06 0.94
C PHE A 180 4.26 -1.06 1.81
N ALA A 181 3.41 -1.83 2.48
CA ALA A 181 3.85 -2.99 3.25
C ALA A 181 4.54 -4.03 2.38
N HIS A 182 3.97 -4.35 1.20
CA HIS A 182 4.59 -5.25 0.24
C HIS A 182 5.99 -4.78 -0.16
N GLY A 183 6.15 -3.51 -0.56
CA GLY A 183 7.42 -2.93 -0.96
C GLY A 183 8.46 -2.98 0.16
N LEU A 184 8.06 -2.63 1.39
CA LEU A 184 8.91 -2.69 2.57
C LEU A 184 9.46 -4.09 2.84
N HIS A 185 8.66 -5.14 2.61
CA HIS A 185 9.03 -6.52 2.86
C HIS A 185 9.59 -7.26 1.64
N SER A 186 9.44 -6.73 0.43
CA SER A 186 9.82 -7.43 -0.82
C SER A 186 11.33 -7.68 -0.99
N HIS A 187 12.16 -6.97 -0.22
CA HIS A 187 13.62 -7.12 -0.26
C HIS A 187 14.16 -8.19 0.70
N MET A 188 13.29 -8.92 1.40
CA MET A 188 13.71 -9.97 2.33
C MET A 188 14.22 -11.21 1.58
N GLU A 189 15.29 -11.81 2.08
CA GLU A 189 15.91 -13.02 1.51
C GLU A 189 14.93 -14.22 1.44
N ASN A 190 13.92 -14.24 2.30
CA ASN A 190 12.94 -15.32 2.38
C ASN A 190 11.66 -15.06 1.57
N ARG A 191 11.68 -14.11 0.64
CA ARG A 191 10.58 -13.87 -0.31
C ARG A 191 10.23 -15.18 -1.04
N LYS A 192 8.94 -15.48 -1.14
CA LYS A 192 8.42 -16.70 -1.73
C LYS A 192 7.42 -16.39 -2.83
N ASN A 193 7.36 -17.29 -3.80
CA ASN A 193 6.32 -17.32 -4.82
C ASN A 193 5.27 -18.33 -4.38
N VAL A 194 4.03 -17.88 -4.13
CA VAL A 194 2.96 -18.67 -3.50
C VAL A 194 1.72 -18.65 -4.38
N VAL A 195 1.15 -19.81 -4.63
CA VAL A 195 -0.14 -19.94 -5.31
C VAL A 195 -1.23 -20.23 -4.28
N VAL A 196 -2.31 -19.48 -4.32
CA VAL A 196 -3.49 -19.66 -3.46
C VAL A 196 -4.70 -19.97 -4.33
N THR A 197 -5.31 -21.17 -4.15
CA THR A 197 -6.62 -21.45 -4.76
C THR A 197 -7.73 -21.01 -3.81
N LEU A 198 -8.79 -20.41 -4.34
CA LEU A 198 -9.89 -19.92 -3.51
C LEU A 198 -11.23 -19.87 -4.27
N GLY A 199 -12.31 -19.71 -3.51
CA GLY A 199 -13.66 -19.68 -4.06
C GLY A 199 -14.28 -21.07 -4.21
N GLY A 200 -15.48 -21.12 -4.75
CA GLY A 200 -16.20 -22.35 -5.05
C GLY A 200 -16.06 -22.75 -6.50
N THR A 201 -16.09 -24.05 -6.77
CA THR A 201 -16.12 -24.56 -8.12
C THR A 201 -17.56 -24.75 -8.61
N TYR A 202 -17.76 -24.63 -9.92
CA TYR A 202 -19.01 -24.85 -10.60
C TYR A 202 -18.83 -25.94 -11.70
N SER A 203 -19.62 -27.02 -11.62
CA SER A 203 -19.61 -28.07 -12.62
C SER A 203 -20.94 -28.03 -13.42
N PRO A 204 -20.88 -27.65 -14.70
CA PRO A 204 -22.10 -27.66 -15.52
C PRO A 204 -22.63 -29.08 -15.73
N ILE A 205 -23.96 -29.25 -15.66
CA ILE A 205 -24.65 -30.49 -16.03
C ILE A 205 -25.14 -30.37 -17.50
N ASP A 206 -25.65 -29.20 -17.84
CA ASP A 206 -26.05 -28.81 -19.18
C ASP A 206 -25.94 -27.29 -19.34
N ASP A 207 -26.39 -26.72 -20.47
CA ASP A 207 -26.27 -25.28 -20.76
C ASP A 207 -27.00 -24.37 -19.74
N VAL A 208 -27.87 -24.91 -18.89
CA VAL A 208 -28.73 -24.15 -17.98
C VAL A 208 -28.47 -24.51 -16.51
N ARG A 209 -28.07 -25.74 -16.21
CA ARG A 209 -27.98 -26.29 -14.86
C ARG A 209 -26.55 -26.69 -14.53
N GLY A 210 -26.17 -26.53 -13.27
CA GLY A 210 -24.89 -26.99 -12.76
C GLY A 210 -24.92 -27.22 -11.25
N VAL A 211 -23.88 -27.86 -10.74
CA VAL A 211 -23.61 -28.05 -9.32
C VAL A 211 -22.52 -27.06 -8.91
N GLN A 212 -22.74 -26.39 -7.82
CA GLN A 212 -21.81 -25.36 -7.31
C GLN A 212 -21.56 -25.50 -5.81
N ASN A 213 -20.33 -25.36 -5.41
CA ASN A 213 -19.96 -25.16 -4.02
C ASN A 213 -20.17 -23.71 -3.62
N THR A 214 -20.79 -23.47 -2.46
CA THR A 214 -20.97 -22.12 -1.92
C THR A 214 -19.73 -21.73 -1.09
N SER A 215 -18.82 -21.02 -1.71
CA SER A 215 -17.65 -20.44 -1.03
C SER A 215 -17.62 -18.93 -1.25
N SER A 216 -17.42 -18.16 -0.20
CA SER A 216 -17.29 -16.71 -0.32
C SER A 216 -15.92 -16.27 -0.87
N GLY A 217 -14.91 -17.13 -0.80
CA GLY A 217 -13.52 -16.78 -1.11
C GLY A 217 -12.80 -16.03 -0.01
N ARG A 218 -13.48 -15.69 1.10
CA ARG A 218 -12.96 -14.83 2.18
C ARG A 218 -11.63 -15.34 2.75
N THR A 219 -11.54 -16.61 3.10
CA THR A 219 -10.32 -17.20 3.69
C THR A 219 -9.15 -17.13 2.73
N GLY A 220 -9.37 -17.49 1.46
CA GLY A 220 -8.32 -17.46 0.45
C GLY A 220 -7.81 -16.05 0.17
N TYR A 221 -8.72 -15.08 0.03
CA TYR A 221 -8.32 -13.68 -0.15
C TYR A 221 -7.63 -13.11 1.09
N ALA A 222 -8.04 -13.46 2.31
CA ALA A 222 -7.36 -13.02 3.53
C ALA A 222 -5.92 -13.57 3.62
N LEU A 223 -5.72 -14.84 3.27
CA LEU A 223 -4.39 -15.45 3.21
C LEU A 223 -3.52 -14.80 2.13
N ALA A 224 -4.09 -14.59 0.94
CA ALA A 224 -3.38 -13.94 -0.17
C ALA A 224 -2.99 -12.50 0.16
N ASP A 225 -3.89 -11.74 0.80
CA ASP A 225 -3.63 -10.36 1.24
C ASP A 225 -2.49 -10.32 2.29
N ASP A 226 -2.53 -11.20 3.28
CA ASP A 226 -1.51 -11.24 4.32
C ASP A 226 -0.13 -11.61 3.73
N LEU A 227 -0.06 -12.65 2.90
CA LEU A 227 1.17 -13.02 2.19
C LEU A 227 1.71 -11.89 1.31
N TYR A 228 0.84 -11.21 0.58
CA TYR A 228 1.23 -10.07 -0.24
C TYR A 228 1.83 -8.94 0.61
N ARG A 229 1.15 -8.55 1.70
CA ARG A 229 1.63 -7.50 2.62
C ARG A 229 2.98 -7.84 3.26
N TYR A 230 3.29 -9.12 3.45
CA TYR A 230 4.60 -9.59 3.91
C TYR A 230 5.64 -9.77 2.79
N GLY A 231 5.38 -9.23 1.61
CA GLY A 231 6.36 -9.11 0.53
C GLY A 231 6.49 -10.33 -0.38
N HIS A 232 5.62 -11.33 -0.23
CA HIS A 232 5.63 -12.51 -1.10
C HIS A 232 4.99 -12.23 -2.47
N ASP A 233 5.44 -12.95 -3.50
CA ASP A 233 4.76 -13.00 -4.78
C ASP A 233 3.56 -13.94 -4.67
N VAL A 234 2.36 -13.43 -4.90
CA VAL A 234 1.11 -14.19 -4.72
C VAL A 234 0.34 -14.26 -6.03
N THR A 235 0.05 -15.48 -6.46
CA THR A 235 -0.87 -15.77 -7.55
C THR A 235 -2.12 -16.42 -6.98
N CYS A 236 -3.29 -15.84 -7.27
CA CYS A 236 -4.58 -16.43 -6.88
C CYS A 236 -5.21 -17.15 -8.07
N VAL A 237 -5.64 -18.41 -7.89
CA VAL A 237 -6.49 -19.10 -8.83
C VAL A 237 -7.91 -19.15 -8.24
N VAL A 238 -8.82 -18.42 -8.87
CA VAL A 238 -10.08 -17.98 -8.26
C VAL A 238 -11.26 -18.64 -8.92
N GLY A 239 -11.99 -19.43 -8.16
CA GLY A 239 -13.32 -19.92 -8.51
C GLY A 239 -14.40 -18.84 -8.33
N ARG A 240 -15.64 -19.23 -8.09
CA ARG A 240 -16.73 -18.30 -7.79
C ARG A 240 -16.61 -17.78 -6.36
N THR A 241 -16.72 -16.46 -6.21
CA THR A 241 -16.67 -15.79 -4.90
C THR A 241 -17.86 -14.86 -4.73
N SER A 242 -18.30 -14.63 -3.50
CA SER A 242 -19.34 -13.66 -3.16
C SER A 242 -18.80 -12.36 -2.60
N ILE A 243 -17.49 -12.27 -2.39
CA ILE A 243 -16.79 -11.03 -2.02
C ILE A 243 -15.91 -10.55 -3.16
N GLU A 244 -15.67 -9.27 -3.21
CA GLU A 244 -14.78 -8.65 -4.20
C GLU A 244 -13.33 -8.98 -3.93
N GLN A 245 -12.55 -9.06 -5.00
CA GLN A 245 -11.12 -9.22 -4.97
C GLN A 245 -10.47 -7.95 -4.40
N PRO A 246 -9.52 -8.06 -3.44
CA PRO A 246 -8.68 -6.93 -3.07
C PRO A 246 -7.95 -6.36 -4.28
N PRO A 247 -8.10 -5.05 -4.59
CA PRO A 247 -7.60 -4.48 -5.84
C PRO A 247 -6.06 -4.41 -5.92
N TRP A 248 -5.37 -4.61 -4.80
CA TRP A 248 -3.90 -4.64 -4.75
C TRP A 248 -3.29 -6.02 -5.04
N LEU A 249 -4.07 -7.09 -5.05
CA LEU A 249 -3.56 -8.41 -5.41
C LEU A 249 -3.24 -8.44 -6.92
N PRO A 250 -1.95 -8.63 -7.31
CA PRO A 250 -1.52 -8.31 -8.68
C PRO A 250 -1.95 -9.35 -9.71
N LEU A 251 -2.11 -10.62 -9.31
CA LEU A 251 -2.42 -11.70 -10.22
C LEU A 251 -3.52 -12.60 -9.67
N CYS A 252 -4.71 -12.47 -10.26
CA CYS A 252 -5.85 -13.32 -9.96
C CYS A 252 -6.39 -13.92 -11.25
N ILE A 253 -6.22 -15.23 -11.41
CA ILE A 253 -6.64 -16.03 -12.57
C ILE A 253 -8.02 -16.59 -12.27
N LYS A 254 -9.04 -16.20 -13.02
CA LYS A 254 -10.40 -16.74 -12.86
C LYS A 254 -10.49 -18.15 -13.46
N ALA A 255 -10.90 -19.12 -12.66
CA ALA A 255 -11.06 -20.52 -13.04
C ALA A 255 -12.22 -21.13 -12.25
N GLU A 256 -13.44 -20.93 -12.73
CA GLU A 256 -14.66 -21.30 -12.02
C GLU A 256 -14.98 -22.80 -12.10
N GLU A 257 -14.56 -23.47 -13.17
CA GLU A 257 -14.77 -24.90 -13.37
C GLU A 257 -13.59 -25.73 -12.86
N PRO A 258 -13.81 -26.93 -12.29
CA PRO A 258 -12.74 -27.79 -11.79
C PRO A 258 -11.64 -28.09 -12.82
N ASP A 259 -12.03 -28.42 -14.07
CA ASP A 259 -11.08 -28.71 -15.14
C ASP A 259 -10.30 -27.47 -15.59
N HIS A 260 -10.94 -26.29 -15.54
CA HIS A 260 -10.25 -25.03 -15.81
C HIS A 260 -9.22 -24.73 -14.69
N MET A 261 -9.64 -24.84 -13.44
CA MET A 261 -8.75 -24.65 -12.30
C MET A 261 -7.54 -25.61 -12.37
N LEU A 262 -7.76 -26.88 -12.69
CA LEU A 262 -6.70 -27.86 -12.84
C LEU A 262 -5.73 -27.49 -13.98
N ARG A 263 -6.21 -26.98 -15.12
CA ARG A 263 -5.34 -26.54 -16.22
C ARG A 263 -4.46 -25.36 -15.79
N GLU A 264 -5.03 -24.36 -15.12
CA GLU A 264 -4.26 -23.19 -14.64
C GLU A 264 -3.21 -23.61 -13.60
N LEU A 265 -3.56 -24.51 -12.68
CA LEU A 265 -2.60 -25.02 -11.69
C LEU A 265 -1.47 -25.81 -12.35
N ASN A 266 -1.79 -26.64 -13.36
CA ASN A 266 -0.76 -27.37 -14.10
C ASN A 266 0.15 -26.44 -14.93
N ALA A 267 -0.38 -25.36 -15.46
CA ALA A 267 0.44 -24.34 -16.15
C ALA A 267 1.42 -23.66 -15.17
N LEU A 268 0.95 -23.27 -13.99
CA LEU A 268 1.77 -22.67 -12.94
C LEU A 268 2.78 -23.66 -12.33
N ALA A 269 2.53 -24.98 -12.39
CA ALA A 269 3.44 -25.98 -11.84
C ALA A 269 4.80 -26.05 -12.57
N ASN A 270 4.93 -25.41 -13.75
CA ASN A 270 6.21 -25.28 -14.45
C ASN A 270 7.01 -24.05 -13.99
N ASP A 271 6.43 -23.17 -13.17
CA ASP A 271 7.08 -22.01 -12.60
C ASP A 271 7.78 -22.37 -11.29
N ASP A 272 8.66 -21.50 -10.83
CA ASP A 272 9.35 -21.66 -9.54
C ASP A 272 8.41 -21.31 -8.37
N ILE A 273 7.48 -22.20 -8.05
CA ILE A 273 6.52 -22.06 -6.97
C ILE A 273 7.05 -22.68 -5.68
N HIS A 274 7.15 -21.86 -4.64
CA HIS A 274 7.67 -22.29 -3.35
C HIS A 274 6.61 -22.94 -2.45
N ALA A 275 5.34 -22.53 -2.60
CA ALA A 275 4.24 -23.06 -1.80
C ALA A 275 2.88 -22.99 -2.53
N TRP A 276 2.05 -23.97 -2.24
CA TRP A 276 0.67 -24.07 -2.72
C TRP A 276 -0.28 -24.10 -1.52
N ILE A 277 -1.25 -23.20 -1.53
CA ILE A 277 -2.29 -23.12 -0.49
C ILE A 277 -3.64 -23.37 -1.15
N HIS A 278 -4.25 -24.51 -0.87
CA HIS A 278 -5.55 -24.87 -1.42
C HIS A 278 -6.66 -24.50 -0.46
N ALA A 279 -7.36 -23.38 -0.74
CA ALA A 279 -8.52 -22.90 -0.01
C ALA A 279 -9.77 -22.83 -0.89
N ALA A 280 -9.73 -23.36 -2.11
CA ALA A 280 -10.90 -23.56 -2.96
C ALA A 280 -11.77 -24.69 -2.45
N ALA A 281 -13.10 -24.62 -2.68
CA ALA A 281 -14.08 -25.61 -2.29
C ALA A 281 -14.73 -26.27 -3.52
#